data_069732cee54fb4f84cf1cd03b00e5268
#
_entry.id   069732cee54fb4f84cf1cd03b00e5268
#
_cell.length_a   1.000
_cell.length_b   1.000
_cell.length_c   1.000
_cell.angle_alpha   90.00
_cell.angle_beta   90.00
_cell.angle_gamma   90.00
#
_symmetry.space_group_name_H-M   'P 1'
#
loop_
_entity.id
_entity.type
_entity.pdbx_description
1 polymer ?
#
loop_
_entity_poly.entity_id
_entity_poly.type
_entity_poly.pdbx_seq_one_letter_code
_entity_poly.pdbx_strand_id
1 'polypeptide(L)'
;TEKEIGKNAPKIVVGSDNYPPFNYMDENGNPTGIDVDIATEAFKRLGYRVEFVNIEWEDKKNLVENGDIDCIWGCFSIKGRENDYKWTKPYMVSRQVVAVNKSSNIYSLSDLEGKIIAVQSTTKPEEIFLNRTDSKIPEVKEVFSLEDREQIYTYLGKGYVDAISAHETAIRQYMQDYDMDYRILDESIFVTGIGAAFAINDDRGIEEKLSEKF
;
A
#
# COMPACT_ATOMS: atom_id res chain seq x y z
N THR A 1 -26.79 -17.07 12.53
CA THR A 1 -27.62 -16.11 11.75
C THR A 1 -26.85 -14.82 11.62
N GLU A 2 -26.28 -14.59 10.43
CA GLU A 2 -25.67 -13.30 10.07
C GLU A 2 -26.77 -12.24 10.13
N LYS A 3 -26.60 -11.27 11.01
CA LYS A 3 -27.45 -10.08 11.01
C LYS A 3 -27.13 -9.30 9.74
N GLU A 4 -28.08 -9.19 8.82
CA GLU A 4 -27.99 -8.20 7.74
C GLU A 4 -27.84 -6.82 8.35
N ILE A 5 -26.83 -6.08 7.90
CA ILE A 5 -26.62 -4.71 8.34
C ILE A 5 -27.69 -3.83 7.69
N GLY A 6 -28.55 -3.24 8.50
CA GLY A 6 -29.61 -2.36 8.03
C GLY A 6 -29.05 -1.09 7.36
N LYS A 7 -29.84 -0.50 6.43
CA LYS A 7 -29.50 0.74 5.73
C LYS A 7 -29.19 1.93 6.65
N ASN A 8 -29.56 1.83 7.91
CA ASN A 8 -29.35 2.87 8.94
C ASN A 8 -28.15 2.60 9.85
N ALA A 9 -27.35 1.58 9.58
CA ALA A 9 -26.14 1.33 10.34
C ALA A 9 -25.16 2.50 10.21
N PRO A 10 -24.38 2.82 11.25
CA PRO A 10 -23.37 3.86 11.15
C PRO A 10 -22.35 3.51 10.07
N LYS A 11 -21.86 4.55 9.39
CA LYS A 11 -20.96 4.42 8.26
C LYS A 11 -19.53 4.67 8.71
N ILE A 12 -18.60 3.85 8.20
CA ILE A 12 -17.16 4.03 8.29
C ILE A 12 -16.63 4.36 6.90
N VAL A 13 -15.85 5.42 6.79
CA VAL A 13 -15.18 5.83 5.55
C VAL A 13 -13.75 5.30 5.55
N VAL A 14 -13.46 4.44 4.60
CA VAL A 14 -12.13 3.84 4.40
C VAL A 14 -11.46 4.51 3.21
N GLY A 15 -10.27 5.07 3.42
CA GLY A 15 -9.48 5.73 2.39
C GLY A 15 -8.31 4.88 1.93
N SER A 16 -8.15 4.77 0.63
CA SER A 16 -7.00 4.16 -0.03
C SER A 16 -6.81 4.79 -1.42
N ASP A 17 -5.61 4.71 -1.94
CA ASP A 17 -5.40 4.95 -3.36
C ASP A 17 -5.74 3.70 -4.18
N ASN A 18 -5.68 3.81 -5.50
CA ASN A 18 -5.91 2.66 -6.38
C ASN A 18 -4.72 1.70 -6.31
N TYR A 19 -4.93 0.55 -5.65
CA TYR A 19 -3.86 -0.41 -5.37
C TYR A 19 -4.27 -1.87 -5.59
N PRO A 20 -4.38 -2.34 -6.86
CA PRO A 20 -4.62 -3.76 -7.11
C PRO A 20 -3.48 -4.64 -6.57
N PRO A 21 -3.75 -5.80 -6.01
CA PRO A 21 -5.06 -6.44 -5.79
C PRO A 21 -5.71 -6.13 -4.44
N PHE A 22 -5.25 -5.09 -3.74
CA PHE A 22 -5.66 -4.81 -2.37
C PHE A 22 -6.93 -3.98 -2.28
N ASN A 23 -6.95 -2.82 -2.90
CA ASN A 23 -8.08 -1.89 -2.90
C ASN A 23 -8.10 -1.13 -4.23
N TYR A 24 -9.12 -1.40 -5.03
CA TYR A 24 -9.28 -0.77 -6.34
C TYR A 24 -10.74 -0.82 -6.78
N MET A 25 -11.07 -0.17 -7.88
CA MET A 25 -12.39 -0.21 -8.48
C MET A 25 -12.43 -1.22 -9.62
N ASP A 26 -13.51 -2.01 -9.69
CA ASP A 26 -13.77 -2.91 -10.82
C ASP A 26 -14.26 -2.12 -12.05
N GLU A 27 -14.54 -2.83 -13.14
CA GLU A 27 -15.02 -2.24 -14.39
C GLU A 27 -16.37 -1.51 -14.23
N ASN A 28 -17.16 -1.87 -13.23
CA ASN A 28 -18.44 -1.26 -12.92
C ASN A 28 -18.33 -0.12 -11.87
N GLY A 29 -17.13 0.22 -11.46
CA GLY A 29 -16.89 1.25 -10.44
C GLY A 29 -17.15 0.80 -9.01
N ASN A 30 -17.24 -0.50 -8.75
CA ASN A 30 -17.42 -1.04 -7.42
C ASN A 30 -16.07 -1.29 -6.75
N PRO A 31 -15.94 -0.93 -5.44
CA PRO A 31 -14.75 -1.27 -4.67
C PRO A 31 -14.53 -2.78 -4.63
N THR A 32 -13.30 -3.22 -4.87
CA THR A 32 -12.92 -4.64 -4.88
C THR A 32 -11.48 -4.82 -4.40
N GLY A 33 -11.12 -6.04 -4.05
CA GLY A 33 -9.78 -6.42 -3.65
C GLY A 33 -9.73 -7.06 -2.28
N ILE A 34 -8.52 -7.51 -1.91
CA ILE A 34 -8.27 -8.23 -0.66
C ILE A 34 -8.66 -7.38 0.55
N ASP A 35 -8.21 -6.13 0.57
CA ASP A 35 -8.46 -5.22 1.69
C ASP A 35 -9.92 -4.78 1.75
N VAL A 36 -10.56 -4.62 0.61
CA VAL A 36 -11.99 -4.31 0.54
C VAL A 36 -12.82 -5.45 1.15
N ASP A 37 -12.51 -6.69 0.82
CA ASP A 37 -13.23 -7.85 1.35
C ASP A 37 -13.03 -7.99 2.87
N ILE A 38 -11.79 -7.85 3.34
CA ILE A 38 -11.48 -7.95 4.78
C ILE A 38 -12.17 -6.81 5.54
N ALA A 39 -12.05 -5.57 5.07
CA ALA A 39 -12.65 -4.41 5.72
C ALA A 39 -14.17 -4.52 5.77
N THR A 40 -14.80 -4.89 4.66
CA THR A 40 -16.25 -5.03 4.58
C THR A 40 -16.75 -6.04 5.59
N GLU A 41 -16.15 -7.22 5.66
CA GLU A 41 -16.55 -8.28 6.57
C GLU A 41 -16.28 -7.90 8.04
N ALA A 42 -15.11 -7.36 8.34
CA ALA A 42 -14.74 -7.00 9.70
C ALA A 42 -15.63 -5.88 10.27
N PHE A 43 -15.87 -4.82 9.49
CA PHE A 43 -16.76 -3.74 9.91
C PHE A 43 -18.23 -4.19 10.02
N LYS A 44 -18.66 -5.05 9.11
CA LYS A 44 -20.00 -5.66 9.18
C LYS A 44 -20.21 -6.35 10.53
N ARG A 45 -19.22 -7.13 10.99
CA ARG A 45 -19.28 -7.82 12.28
C ARG A 45 -19.33 -6.86 13.47
N LEU A 46 -18.87 -5.63 13.30
CA LEU A 46 -18.96 -4.56 14.30
C LEU A 46 -20.23 -3.72 14.18
N GLY A 47 -21.07 -3.97 13.16
CA GLY A 47 -22.31 -3.23 12.93
C GLY A 47 -22.15 -1.96 12.10
N TYR A 48 -21.05 -1.79 11.37
CA TYR A 48 -20.81 -0.65 10.49
C TYR A 48 -21.02 -0.98 9.02
N ARG A 49 -21.51 0.02 8.27
CA ARG A 49 -21.46 0.03 6.80
C ARG A 49 -20.15 0.69 6.38
N VAL A 50 -19.54 0.21 5.32
CA VAL A 50 -18.28 0.76 4.82
C VAL A 50 -18.53 1.55 3.53
N GLU A 51 -17.95 2.73 3.45
CA GLU A 51 -17.79 3.51 2.23
C GLU A 51 -16.29 3.57 1.91
N PHE A 52 -15.93 3.13 0.69
CA PHE A 52 -14.54 3.20 0.23
C PHE A 52 -14.38 4.44 -0.64
N VAL A 53 -13.38 5.25 -0.34
CA VAL A 53 -13.08 6.47 -1.09
C VAL A 53 -11.65 6.41 -1.60
N ASN A 54 -11.45 6.86 -2.84
CA ASN A 54 -10.13 7.01 -3.40
C ASN A 54 -9.51 8.31 -2.89
N ILE A 55 -8.28 8.26 -2.42
CA ILE A 55 -7.55 9.41 -1.88
C ILE A 55 -6.21 9.59 -2.59
N GLU A 56 -5.71 10.81 -2.58
CA GLU A 56 -4.30 11.06 -2.86
C GLU A 56 -3.47 10.51 -1.69
N TRP A 57 -2.56 9.61 -1.98
CA TRP A 57 -1.81 8.90 -0.93
C TRP A 57 -1.00 9.83 -0.03
N GLU A 58 -0.49 10.92 -0.58
CA GLU A 58 0.24 11.94 0.19
C GLU A 58 -0.61 12.62 1.27
N ASP A 59 -1.92 12.69 1.06
CA ASP A 59 -2.84 13.38 1.96
C ASP A 59 -3.42 12.48 3.06
N LYS A 60 -3.09 11.20 3.06
CA LYS A 60 -3.70 10.19 3.94
C LYS A 60 -3.73 10.59 5.41
N LYS A 61 -2.64 11.11 5.92
CA LYS A 61 -2.52 11.49 7.34
C LYS A 61 -3.43 12.66 7.68
N ASN A 62 -3.42 13.71 6.86
CA ASN A 62 -4.29 14.87 7.06
C ASN A 62 -5.77 14.49 6.96
N LEU A 63 -6.13 13.65 6.00
CA LEU A 63 -7.51 13.22 5.79
C LEU A 63 -8.05 12.43 7.00
N VAL A 64 -7.24 11.52 7.57
CA VAL A 64 -7.68 10.75 8.74
C VAL A 64 -7.70 11.60 10.01
N GLU A 65 -6.77 12.51 10.17
CA GLU A 65 -6.72 13.43 11.33
C GLU A 65 -7.86 14.44 11.32
N ASN A 66 -8.25 14.92 10.12
CA ASN A 66 -9.37 15.86 9.96
C ASN A 66 -10.74 15.18 10.01
N GLY A 67 -10.81 13.86 9.97
CA GLY A 67 -12.06 13.12 9.93
C GLY A 67 -12.72 13.04 8.56
N ASP A 68 -12.04 13.42 7.48
CA ASP A 68 -12.51 13.25 6.11
C ASP A 68 -12.62 11.77 5.74
N ILE A 69 -11.73 10.96 6.29
CA ILE A 69 -11.82 9.50 6.33
C ILE A 69 -11.69 9.03 7.77
N ASP A 70 -12.25 7.87 8.09
CA ASP A 70 -12.15 7.27 9.42
C ASP A 70 -10.88 6.44 9.58
N CYS A 71 -10.44 5.76 8.54
CA CYS A 71 -9.21 4.99 8.55
C CYS A 71 -8.58 4.88 7.17
N ILE A 72 -7.29 4.54 7.18
CA ILE A 72 -6.48 4.23 6.00
C ILE A 72 -6.37 2.72 5.91
N TRP A 73 -6.80 2.14 4.79
CA TRP A 73 -6.78 0.69 4.59
C TRP A 73 -6.52 0.33 3.13
N GLY A 74 -5.27 0.19 2.77
CA GLY A 74 -4.83 -0.14 1.42
C GLY A 74 -3.39 -0.62 1.42
N CYS A 75 -3.14 -1.85 1.89
CA CYS A 75 -1.81 -2.43 2.05
C CYS A 75 -0.85 -1.48 2.80
N PHE A 76 -1.30 -0.95 3.93
CA PHE A 76 -0.57 0.05 4.68
C PHE A 76 0.42 -0.57 5.67
N SER A 77 1.70 -0.27 5.46
CA SER A 77 2.80 -0.83 6.26
C SER A 77 2.90 -0.20 7.64
N ILE A 78 2.89 -1.03 8.68
CA ILE A 78 2.93 -0.59 10.09
C ILE A 78 4.34 -0.14 10.49
N LYS A 79 5.36 -0.94 10.13
CA LYS A 79 6.74 -0.75 10.59
C LYS A 79 7.28 0.64 10.25
N GLY A 80 7.76 1.35 11.27
CA GLY A 80 8.26 2.71 11.16
C GLY A 80 7.19 3.78 11.27
N ARG A 81 5.92 3.41 11.50
CA ARG A 81 4.78 4.32 11.67
C ARG A 81 3.97 4.03 12.93
N GLU A 82 4.52 3.23 13.84
CA GLU A 82 3.81 2.72 15.01
C GLU A 82 3.27 3.84 15.89
N ASN A 83 3.95 4.97 15.95
CA ASN A 83 3.58 6.11 16.78
C ASN A 83 2.79 7.20 16.03
N ASP A 84 2.58 7.03 14.74
CA ASP A 84 1.90 8.05 13.91
C ASP A 84 0.38 7.85 13.83
N TYR A 85 -0.07 6.64 14.12
CA TYR A 85 -1.47 6.23 14.02
C TYR A 85 -1.85 5.31 15.17
N LYS A 86 -3.16 5.12 15.34
CA LYS A 86 -3.71 3.99 16.10
C LYS A 86 -3.97 2.83 15.14
N TRP A 87 -3.19 1.77 15.30
CA TRP A 87 -3.18 0.63 14.39
C TRP A 87 -4.04 -0.52 14.87
N THR A 88 -4.65 -1.23 13.93
CA THR A 88 -5.11 -2.60 14.17
C THR A 88 -3.92 -3.53 14.34
N LYS A 89 -4.17 -4.75 14.83
CA LYS A 89 -3.23 -5.85 14.63
C LYS A 89 -2.98 -6.04 13.14
N PRO A 90 -1.78 -6.51 12.74
CA PRO A 90 -1.56 -6.87 11.35
C PRO A 90 -2.46 -8.05 10.96
N TYR A 91 -3.04 -7.98 9.76
CA TYR A 91 -3.83 -9.08 9.20
C TYR A 91 -3.07 -9.85 8.11
N MET A 92 -1.96 -9.34 7.65
CA MET A 92 -1.03 -10.04 6.76
C MET A 92 0.38 -9.46 6.89
N VAL A 93 1.34 -10.15 6.29
CA VAL A 93 2.72 -9.69 6.14
C VAL A 93 2.98 -9.47 4.66
N SER A 94 3.66 -8.39 4.33
CA SER A 94 4.03 -8.06 2.97
C SER A 94 5.50 -7.66 2.88
N ARG A 95 6.09 -7.90 1.73
CA ARG A 95 7.46 -7.45 1.45
C ARG A 95 7.49 -6.47 0.29
N GLN A 96 8.27 -5.43 0.45
CA GLN A 96 8.63 -4.49 -0.60
C GLN A 96 9.83 -5.03 -1.35
N VAL A 97 9.78 -4.98 -2.67
CA VAL A 97 10.80 -5.54 -3.55
C VAL A 97 11.16 -4.56 -4.64
N VAL A 98 12.25 -4.88 -5.34
CA VAL A 98 12.66 -4.15 -6.55
C VAL A 98 12.35 -5.01 -7.76
N ALA A 99 11.82 -4.40 -8.80
CA ALA A 99 11.59 -5.04 -10.09
C ALA A 99 12.31 -4.26 -11.20
N VAL A 100 12.80 -5.00 -12.18
CA VAL A 100 13.48 -4.48 -13.36
C VAL A 100 12.92 -5.15 -14.60
N ASN A 101 13.15 -4.59 -15.78
CA ASN A 101 12.83 -5.28 -17.01
C ASN A 101 13.66 -6.57 -17.10
N LYS A 102 13.07 -7.64 -17.63
CA LYS A 102 13.74 -8.95 -17.74
C LYS A 102 15.05 -8.88 -18.53
N SER A 103 15.14 -7.97 -19.48
CA SER A 103 16.35 -7.72 -20.29
C SER A 103 17.45 -6.97 -19.54
N SER A 104 17.18 -6.46 -18.34
CA SER A 104 18.14 -5.72 -17.52
C SER A 104 19.25 -6.64 -17.01
N ASN A 105 20.43 -6.08 -16.78
CA ASN A 105 21.56 -6.73 -16.13
C ASN A 105 21.61 -6.53 -14.60
N ILE A 106 20.53 -6.02 -14.01
CA ILE A 106 20.39 -5.86 -12.56
C ILE A 106 19.80 -7.14 -11.98
N TYR A 107 20.56 -7.83 -11.13
CA TYR A 107 20.18 -9.11 -10.51
C TYR A 107 20.14 -9.06 -8.99
N SER A 108 20.80 -8.10 -8.38
CA SER A 108 20.87 -7.93 -6.93
C SER A 108 20.70 -6.47 -6.55
N LEU A 109 20.44 -6.20 -5.27
CA LEU A 109 20.34 -4.82 -4.76
C LEU A 109 21.65 -4.04 -5.01
N SER A 110 22.79 -4.69 -4.90
CA SER A 110 24.09 -4.02 -5.15
C SER A 110 24.23 -3.51 -6.57
N ASP A 111 23.56 -4.11 -7.54
CA ASP A 111 23.57 -3.68 -8.94
C ASP A 111 22.82 -2.36 -9.18
N LEU A 112 22.07 -1.89 -8.17
CA LEU A 112 21.35 -0.61 -8.24
C LEU A 112 22.26 0.60 -8.07
N GLU A 113 23.51 0.42 -7.68
CA GLU A 113 24.45 1.54 -7.54
C GLU A 113 24.54 2.34 -8.86
N GLY A 114 24.33 3.63 -8.73
CA GLY A 114 24.35 4.55 -9.87
C GLY A 114 23.18 4.42 -10.84
N LYS A 115 22.16 3.63 -10.52
CA LYS A 115 20.96 3.45 -11.32
C LYS A 115 19.86 4.43 -10.90
N ILE A 116 18.83 4.54 -11.72
CA ILE A 116 17.67 5.38 -11.49
C ILE A 116 16.49 4.48 -11.10
N ILE A 117 15.81 4.82 -10.00
CA ILE A 117 14.66 4.07 -9.50
C ILE A 117 13.43 4.98 -9.40
N ALA A 118 12.26 4.43 -9.72
CA ALA A 118 10.98 5.08 -9.49
C ALA A 118 10.21 4.41 -8.36
N VAL A 119 9.63 5.22 -7.51
CA VAL A 119 8.82 4.82 -6.36
C VAL A 119 7.61 5.74 -6.23
N GLN A 120 6.59 5.30 -5.53
CA GLN A 120 5.50 6.20 -5.16
C GLN A 120 5.93 7.10 -4.00
N SER A 121 5.52 8.35 -4.05
CA SER A 121 5.70 9.33 -2.99
C SER A 121 5.07 8.87 -1.67
N THR A 122 5.71 9.20 -0.56
CA THR A 122 5.26 8.92 0.82
C THR A 122 5.06 7.43 1.13
N THR A 123 5.89 6.59 0.51
CA THR A 123 5.95 5.15 0.75
C THR A 123 7.27 4.74 1.41
N LYS A 124 7.33 3.52 1.93
CA LYS A 124 8.58 2.98 2.50
C LYS A 124 9.71 2.84 1.47
N PRO A 125 9.47 2.39 0.24
CA PRO A 125 10.53 2.40 -0.77
C PRO A 125 11.14 3.78 -1.00
N GLU A 126 10.35 4.84 -1.06
CA GLU A 126 10.88 6.20 -1.18
C GLU A 126 11.83 6.53 -0.02
N GLU A 127 11.38 6.33 1.20
CA GLU A 127 12.18 6.59 2.41
C GLU A 127 13.50 5.79 2.41
N ILE A 128 13.43 4.52 2.07
CA ILE A 128 14.58 3.62 2.08
C ILE A 128 15.64 4.07 1.06
N PHE A 129 15.24 4.39 -0.16
CA PHE A 129 16.18 4.79 -1.20
C PHE A 129 16.72 6.21 -1.01
N LEU A 130 15.92 7.12 -0.47
CA LEU A 130 16.38 8.49 -0.18
C LEU A 130 17.29 8.55 1.05
N ASN A 131 16.95 7.84 2.12
CA ASN A 131 17.64 7.97 3.41
C ASN A 131 18.73 6.90 3.61
N ARG A 132 18.71 5.83 2.82
CA ARG A 132 19.70 4.74 2.89
C ARG A 132 19.90 4.23 4.33
N THR A 133 18.77 3.96 5.01
CA THR A 133 18.79 3.51 6.41
C THR A 133 19.30 2.09 6.59
N ASP A 134 19.36 1.31 5.52
CA ASP A 134 19.90 -0.05 5.48
C ASP A 134 21.16 -0.09 4.63
N SER A 135 22.24 -0.65 5.18
CA SER A 135 23.54 -0.76 4.51
C SER A 135 23.51 -1.62 3.23
N LYS A 136 22.48 -2.47 3.06
CA LYS A 136 22.27 -3.25 1.82
C LYS A 136 21.87 -2.38 0.63
N ILE A 137 21.36 -1.20 0.88
CA ILE A 137 20.86 -0.30 -0.15
C ILE A 137 22.02 0.55 -0.66
N PRO A 138 22.45 0.38 -1.93
CA PRO A 138 23.51 1.18 -2.49
C PRO A 138 23.03 2.61 -2.78
N GLU A 139 23.95 3.49 -3.08
CA GLU A 139 23.63 4.83 -3.56
C GLU A 139 23.14 4.76 -5.00
N VAL A 140 21.85 5.07 -5.20
CA VAL A 140 21.28 5.21 -6.53
C VAL A 140 21.60 6.59 -7.10
N LYS A 141 21.61 6.72 -8.43
CA LYS A 141 21.85 8.00 -9.07
C LYS A 141 20.71 8.98 -8.82
N GLU A 142 19.48 8.50 -8.88
CA GLU A 142 18.29 9.32 -8.74
C GLU A 142 17.09 8.49 -8.30
N VAL A 143 16.21 9.08 -7.48
CA VAL A 143 14.93 8.53 -7.07
C VAL A 143 13.83 9.43 -7.64
N PHE A 144 13.02 8.88 -8.55
CA PHE A 144 11.79 9.53 -9.02
C PHE A 144 10.67 9.19 -8.05
N SER A 145 10.19 10.20 -7.32
CA SER A 145 9.04 10.08 -6.41
C SER A 145 7.78 10.55 -7.14
N LEU A 146 6.90 9.61 -7.46
CA LEU A 146 5.71 9.84 -8.26
C LEU A 146 4.45 9.78 -7.39
N GLU A 147 3.51 10.69 -7.60
CA GLU A 147 2.27 10.73 -6.82
C GLU A 147 1.38 9.51 -7.12
N ASP A 148 1.26 9.17 -8.39
CA ASP A 148 0.47 8.03 -8.86
C ASP A 148 1.37 6.79 -8.98
N ARG A 149 1.03 5.73 -8.24
CA ARG A 149 1.79 4.47 -8.25
C ARG A 149 1.89 3.86 -9.65
N GLU A 150 0.85 3.94 -10.46
CA GLU A 150 0.86 3.32 -11.78
C GLU A 150 1.90 3.95 -12.71
N GLN A 151 2.28 5.19 -12.47
CA GLN A 151 3.33 5.87 -13.26
C GLN A 151 4.70 5.21 -13.11
N ILE A 152 4.98 4.50 -12.00
CA ILE A 152 6.27 3.79 -11.86
C ILE A 152 6.45 2.76 -12.97
N TYR A 153 5.39 2.04 -13.31
CA TYR A 153 5.41 1.02 -14.38
C TYR A 153 5.57 1.67 -15.77
N THR A 154 4.91 2.79 -15.99
CA THR A 154 5.05 3.56 -17.22
C THR A 154 6.50 4.03 -17.41
N TYR A 155 7.12 4.53 -16.34
CA TYR A 155 8.52 4.99 -16.38
C TYR A 155 9.49 3.84 -16.65
N LEU A 156 9.25 2.68 -16.04
CA LEU A 156 10.05 1.48 -16.30
C LEU A 156 9.88 1.01 -17.75
N GLY A 157 8.66 0.96 -18.25
CA GLY A 157 8.37 0.53 -19.62
C GLY A 157 8.97 1.45 -20.69
N LYS A 158 9.04 2.75 -20.41
CA LYS A 158 9.64 3.73 -21.33
C LYS A 158 11.16 3.85 -21.17
N GLY A 159 11.76 3.15 -20.22
CA GLY A 159 13.19 3.23 -19.97
C GLY A 159 13.65 4.53 -19.30
N TYR A 160 12.73 5.31 -18.71
CA TYR A 160 13.09 6.51 -17.95
C TYR A 160 13.78 6.18 -16.64
N VAL A 161 13.51 5.01 -16.09
CA VAL A 161 14.13 4.47 -14.88
C VAL A 161 14.63 3.05 -15.15
N ASP A 162 15.60 2.61 -14.35
CA ASP A 162 16.19 1.28 -14.45
C ASP A 162 15.44 0.26 -13.58
N ALA A 163 14.77 0.72 -12.55
CA ALA A 163 14.10 -0.11 -11.56
C ALA A 163 12.90 0.60 -10.94
N ILE A 164 12.01 -0.20 -10.36
CA ILE A 164 10.88 0.25 -9.56
C ILE A 164 10.85 -0.50 -8.25
N SER A 165 10.16 0.03 -7.25
CA SER A 165 9.94 -0.65 -5.98
C SER A 165 8.52 -0.42 -5.48
N ALA A 166 7.90 -1.53 -5.05
CA ALA A 166 6.57 -1.58 -4.47
C ALA A 166 6.38 -2.92 -3.74
N HIS A 167 5.20 -3.15 -3.19
CA HIS A 167 4.85 -4.47 -2.65
C HIS A 167 4.90 -5.55 -3.74
N GLU A 168 5.48 -6.70 -3.42
CA GLU A 168 5.64 -7.80 -4.37
C GLU A 168 4.31 -8.24 -4.98
N THR A 169 3.29 -8.39 -4.15
CA THR A 169 1.96 -8.82 -4.62
C THR A 169 1.39 -7.84 -5.66
N ALA A 170 1.57 -6.54 -5.46
CA ALA A 170 1.12 -5.52 -6.40
C ALA A 170 1.88 -5.58 -7.73
N ILE A 171 3.19 -5.76 -7.68
CA ILE A 171 4.01 -5.91 -8.90
C ILE A 171 3.60 -7.16 -9.68
N ARG A 172 3.41 -8.28 -9.00
CA ARG A 172 2.97 -9.53 -9.64
C ARG A 172 1.57 -9.40 -10.26
N GLN A 173 0.67 -8.70 -9.59
CA GLN A 173 -0.67 -8.43 -10.14
C GLN A 173 -0.59 -7.58 -11.41
N TYR A 174 0.24 -6.53 -11.40
CA TYR A 174 0.46 -5.70 -12.58
C TYR A 174 1.05 -6.50 -13.75
N MET A 175 2.03 -7.36 -13.48
CA MET A 175 2.63 -8.24 -14.49
C MET A 175 1.57 -9.14 -15.15
N GLN A 176 0.65 -9.67 -14.35
CA GLN A 176 -0.43 -10.53 -14.84
C GLN A 176 -1.46 -9.74 -15.63
N ASP A 177 -1.91 -8.60 -15.11
CA ASP A 177 -2.99 -7.80 -15.71
C ASP A 177 -2.59 -7.20 -17.06
N TYR A 178 -1.32 -6.84 -17.21
CA TYR A 178 -0.80 -6.16 -18.41
C TYR A 178 0.17 -7.00 -19.23
N ASP A 179 0.29 -8.29 -18.90
CA ASP A 179 1.22 -9.22 -19.58
C ASP A 179 2.65 -8.65 -19.68
N MET A 180 3.15 -8.15 -18.55
CA MET A 180 4.48 -7.56 -18.46
C MET A 180 5.50 -8.58 -17.95
N ASP A 181 6.69 -8.53 -18.48
CA ASP A 181 7.78 -9.46 -18.16
C ASP A 181 8.89 -8.73 -17.39
N TYR A 182 8.72 -8.65 -16.08
CA TYR A 182 9.71 -8.08 -15.18
C TYR A 182 10.48 -9.19 -14.45
N ARG A 183 11.67 -8.85 -13.96
CA ARG A 183 12.37 -9.66 -12.98
C ARG A 183 12.27 -8.99 -11.62
N ILE A 184 11.72 -9.71 -10.64
CA ILE A 184 11.70 -9.28 -9.24
C ILE A 184 12.98 -9.77 -8.60
N LEU A 185 13.76 -8.88 -7.97
CA LEU A 185 14.96 -9.26 -7.26
C LEU A 185 14.61 -10.11 -6.03
N ASP A 186 15.42 -11.12 -5.72
CA ASP A 186 15.17 -12.04 -4.62
C ASP A 186 15.23 -11.35 -3.25
N GLU A 187 16.12 -10.36 -3.10
CA GLU A 187 16.28 -9.61 -1.87
C GLU A 187 15.13 -8.63 -1.67
N SER A 188 14.43 -8.73 -0.54
CA SER A 188 13.46 -7.70 -0.14
C SER A 188 14.18 -6.48 0.46
N ILE A 189 13.61 -5.30 0.23
CA ILE A 189 14.12 -4.07 0.87
C ILE A 189 13.42 -3.79 2.20
N PHE A 190 12.25 -4.38 2.43
CA PHE A 190 11.44 -4.14 3.60
C PHE A 190 10.40 -5.24 3.78
N VAL A 191 10.25 -5.74 5.02
CA VAL A 191 9.22 -6.72 5.38
C VAL A 191 8.46 -6.16 6.57
N THR A 192 7.14 -6.14 6.49
CA THR A 192 6.29 -5.51 7.49
C THR A 192 4.94 -6.18 7.63
N GLY A 193 4.34 -6.05 8.82
CA GLY A 193 2.92 -6.29 9.01
C GLY A 193 2.09 -5.21 8.32
N ILE A 194 0.93 -5.59 7.83
CA ILE A 194 -0.04 -4.71 7.18
C ILE A 194 -1.26 -4.59 8.07
N GLY A 195 -1.70 -3.38 8.31
CA GLY A 195 -2.86 -3.10 9.16
C GLY A 195 -3.66 -1.90 8.67
N ALA A 196 -4.78 -1.66 9.35
CA ALA A 196 -5.58 -0.45 9.17
C ALA A 196 -5.16 0.61 10.20
N ALA A 197 -5.11 1.87 9.78
CA ALA A 197 -4.65 2.97 10.60
C ALA A 197 -5.75 3.99 10.83
N PHE A 198 -5.97 4.32 12.10
CA PHE A 198 -6.86 5.38 12.55
C PHE A 198 -6.05 6.57 13.03
N ALA A 199 -6.66 7.75 13.10
CA ALA A 199 -5.97 8.93 13.61
C ALA A 199 -5.44 8.68 15.02
N ILE A 200 -4.27 9.25 15.32
CA ILE A 200 -3.63 9.08 16.64
C ILE A 200 -4.51 9.62 17.78
N ASN A 201 -5.36 10.61 17.49
CA ASN A 201 -6.30 11.19 18.43
C ASN A 201 -7.71 10.57 18.39
N ASP A 202 -7.90 9.49 17.64
CA ASP A 202 -9.16 8.76 17.62
C ASP A 202 -9.33 7.96 18.92
N ASP A 203 -10.34 8.30 19.70
CA ASP A 203 -10.59 7.71 21.03
C ASP A 203 -11.75 6.70 21.03
N ARG A 204 -12.27 6.35 19.84
CA ARG A 204 -13.42 5.43 19.74
C ARG A 204 -13.06 3.97 20.02
N GLY A 205 -11.78 3.62 19.97
CA GLY A 205 -11.31 2.24 20.20
C GLY A 205 -11.70 1.25 19.10
N ILE A 206 -12.01 1.74 17.90
CA ILE A 206 -12.45 0.91 16.77
C ILE A 206 -11.31 -0.02 16.33
N GLU A 207 -10.06 0.44 16.35
CA GLU A 207 -8.89 -0.36 15.98
C GLU A 207 -8.73 -1.63 16.83
N GLU A 208 -9.05 -1.54 18.12
CA GLU A 208 -8.98 -2.69 19.03
C GLU A 208 -10.11 -3.67 18.74
N LYS A 209 -11.34 -3.17 18.59
CA LYS A 209 -12.52 -3.99 18.28
C LYS A 209 -12.38 -4.67 16.92
N LEU A 210 -11.82 -3.96 15.95
CA LEU A 210 -11.58 -4.48 14.61
C LEU A 210 -10.53 -5.60 14.64
N SER A 211 -9.48 -5.43 15.45
CA SER A 211 -8.41 -6.41 15.61
C SER A 211 -8.91 -7.76 16.15
N GLU A 212 -9.97 -7.77 16.94
CA GLU A 212 -10.60 -8.99 17.45
C GLU A 212 -11.31 -9.80 16.36
N LYS A 213 -11.55 -9.19 15.19
CA LYS A 213 -12.23 -9.82 14.06
C LYS A 213 -11.26 -10.39 13.01
N PHE A 214 -9.98 -10.18 13.19
CA PHE A 214 -8.94 -10.69 12.29
C PHE A 214 -8.54 -12.15 12.57
#